data_56a715082e20238357573104343c4bb9
#
_entry.id   56a715082e20238357573104343c4bb9
#
_cell.length_a   1.000
_cell.length_b   1.000
_cell.length_c   1.000
_cell.angle_alpha   90.00
_cell.angle_beta   90.00
_cell.angle_gamma   90.00
#
_symmetry.space_group_name_H-M   'P 1'
#
loop_
_entity.id
_entity.type
_entity.pdbx_description
1 polymer ?
#
loop_
_entity_poly.entity_id
_entity_poly.type
_entity_poly.pdbx_seq_one_letter_code
_entity_poly.pdbx_strand_id
1 'polypeptide(L)' 'MRRATVYDVAKKAGVSTATVSFTFRRPDKVKPSTRAKVLRAA' A
#
# COMPACT_ATOMS: atom_id res chain seq x y z
N MET A 1 4.70 -21.26 3.37
CA MET A 1 5.08 -19.97 2.89
C MET A 1 3.98 -18.94 3.07
N ARG A 2 4.31 -17.81 3.56
CA ARG A 2 3.36 -16.79 3.86
C ARG A 2 3.31 -15.74 2.76
N ARG A 3 2.14 -15.38 2.31
CA ARG A 3 2.08 -14.33 1.32
C ARG A 3 1.83 -12.99 2.00
N ALA A 4 2.31 -11.95 1.35
CA ALA A 4 2.15 -10.61 1.89
C ALA A 4 0.68 -10.23 1.89
N THR A 5 0.24 -9.70 3.03
CA THR A 5 -1.13 -9.21 3.17
C THR A 5 -1.12 -7.70 3.14
N VAL A 6 -2.32 -7.10 3.12
CA VAL A 6 -2.44 -5.66 3.16
C VAL A 6 -1.80 -5.11 4.44
N TYR A 7 -1.81 -5.88 5.51
CA TYR A 7 -1.19 -5.45 6.77
C TYR A 7 0.33 -5.39 6.64
N ASP A 8 0.90 -6.41 5.99
CA ASP A 8 2.34 -6.44 5.79
C ASP A 8 2.80 -5.29 4.90
N VAL A 9 2.06 -5.05 3.83
CA VAL A 9 2.38 -3.97 2.91
C VAL A 9 2.29 -2.62 3.60
N ALA A 10 1.23 -2.42 4.38
CA ALA A 10 1.03 -1.17 5.11
C ALA A 10 2.18 -0.93 6.08
N LYS A 11 2.59 -1.96 6.78
CA LYS A 11 3.68 -1.86 7.74
C LYS A 11 4.99 -1.50 7.06
N LYS A 12 5.28 -2.16 5.95
CA LYS A 12 6.50 -1.89 5.19
C LYS A 12 6.51 -0.49 4.60
N ALA A 13 5.37 -0.08 4.06
CA ALA A 13 5.26 1.24 3.43
C ALA A 13 5.12 2.36 4.46
N GLY A 14 4.80 2.02 5.70
CA GLY A 14 4.62 3.02 6.73
C GLY A 14 3.34 3.81 6.57
N VAL A 15 2.30 3.15 6.06
CA VAL A 15 0.99 3.77 5.85
C VAL A 15 -0.10 2.89 6.44
N SER A 16 -1.34 3.40 6.43
CA SER A 16 -2.46 2.63 6.95
C SER A 16 -2.90 1.58 5.93
N THR A 17 -3.63 0.56 6.43
CA THR A 17 -4.16 -0.47 5.54
C THR A 17 -5.16 0.13 4.56
N ALA A 18 -5.88 1.17 4.98
CA ALA A 18 -6.81 1.86 4.09
C ALA A 18 -6.06 2.46 2.90
N THR A 19 -4.90 3.06 3.16
CA THR A 19 -4.09 3.64 2.11
C THR A 19 -3.63 2.59 1.12
N VAL A 20 -3.25 1.41 1.62
CA VAL A 20 -2.84 0.31 0.75
C VAL A 20 -4.01 -0.10 -0.14
N SER A 21 -5.20 -0.25 0.44
CA SER A 21 -6.38 -0.61 -0.32
C SER A 21 -6.68 0.40 -1.41
N PHE A 22 -6.62 1.69 -1.06
CA PHE A 22 -6.88 2.74 -2.03
C PHE A 22 -5.86 2.74 -3.17
N THR A 23 -4.61 2.41 -2.86
CA THR A 23 -3.58 2.37 -3.88
C THR A 23 -3.93 1.39 -5.00
N PHE A 24 -4.56 0.28 -4.64
CA PHE A 24 -4.92 -0.74 -5.61
C PHE A 24 -6.31 -0.56 -6.21
N ARG A 25 -7.21 0.05 -5.45
CA ARG A 25 -8.59 0.22 -5.91
C ARG A 25 -8.82 1.58 -6.55
N ARG A 26 -8.28 2.63 -5.94
CA ARG A 26 -8.45 4.00 -6.43
C ARG A 26 -7.11 4.72 -6.36
N PRO A 27 -6.19 4.37 -7.24
CA PRO A 27 -4.85 4.97 -7.19
C PRO A 27 -4.85 6.49 -7.38
N ASP A 28 -5.87 7.02 -8.05
CA ASP A 28 -5.99 8.45 -8.25
C ASP A 28 -6.31 9.21 -6.97
N LYS A 29 -6.77 8.51 -5.94
CA LYS A 29 -7.06 9.11 -4.64
C LYS A 29 -5.83 9.13 -3.73
N VAL A 30 -4.75 8.53 -4.17
CA VAL A 30 -3.54 8.41 -3.36
C VAL A 30 -2.45 9.25 -4.00
N LYS A 31 -1.68 9.97 -3.15
CA LYS A 31 -0.59 10.77 -3.65
C LYS A 31 0.43 9.91 -4.39
N PRO A 32 1.03 10.41 -5.46
CA PRO A 32 2.01 9.63 -6.21
C PRO A 32 3.16 9.11 -5.34
N SER A 33 3.63 9.90 -4.39
CA SER A 33 4.71 9.46 -3.52
C SER A 33 4.27 8.31 -2.62
N THR A 34 3.06 8.40 -2.08
CA THR A 34 2.51 7.35 -1.23
C THR A 34 2.26 6.08 -2.04
N ARG A 35 1.72 6.25 -3.23
CA ARG A 35 1.46 5.13 -4.11
C ARG A 35 2.75 4.38 -4.46
N ALA A 36 3.81 5.13 -4.71
CA ALA A 36 5.10 4.53 -5.01
C ALA A 36 5.61 3.70 -3.83
N LYS A 37 5.44 4.23 -2.62
CA LYS A 37 5.86 3.50 -1.41
C LYS A 37 5.12 2.18 -1.29
N VAL A 38 3.82 2.21 -1.49
CA VAL A 38 2.99 1.01 -1.38
C VAL A 38 3.38 -0.01 -2.44
N LEU A 39 3.57 0.44 -3.67
CA LEU A 39 3.92 -0.46 -4.75
C LEU A 39 5.29 -1.09 -4.55
N ARG A 40 6.21 -0.37 -3.94
CA ARG A 40 7.53 -0.92 -3.63
C ARG A 40 7.46 -1.94 -2.51
N ALA A 41 6.55 -1.73 -1.56
CA ALA A 41 6.39 -2.63 -0.44
C ALA A 41 5.63 -3.89 -0.81
N ALA A 42 4.83 -3.81 -1.85
CA ALA A 42 3.99 -4.95 -2.28
C ALA A 42 4.80 -6.07 -2.91
#